data_36688a0ccaf55e7e5ac5402e6db4bd90
#
_entry.id   36688a0ccaf55e7e5ac5402e6db4bd90
#
_cell.length_a   1.000
_cell.length_b   1.000
_cell.length_c   1.000
_cell.angle_alpha   90.00
_cell.angle_beta   90.00
_cell.angle_gamma   90.00
#
_symmetry.space_group_name_H-M   'P 1'
#
loop_
_entity.id
_entity.type
_entity.pdbx_description
1 polymer ?
#
loop_
_entity_poly.entity_id
_entity_poly.type
_entity_poly.pdbx_seq_one_letter_code
_entity_poly.pdbx_strand_id
1 'polypeptide(L)'
;MKEKIFDSEIKVMEIVWESEPVSAKDISIVAAQKIGWNKNTTYTVIKKLEEKGYIKREDPGFVCTSLVSRDAVRKNETKGLVERLFGGSKKALFSALLEDEELTGDDIEELRRMIDKR
;
A
#
# COMPACT_ATOMS: atom_id res chain seq x y z
N MET A 1 10.93 8.94 -10.49
CA MET A 1 10.02 8.72 -9.38
C MET A 1 8.61 8.46 -9.92
N LYS A 2 7.93 7.46 -9.39
CA LYS A 2 6.57 7.17 -9.85
C LYS A 2 5.59 8.22 -9.35
N GLU A 3 4.49 8.40 -10.09
CA GLU A 3 3.42 9.27 -9.65
C GLU A 3 2.88 8.83 -8.31
N LYS A 4 2.29 9.78 -7.58
CA LYS A 4 1.72 9.52 -6.27
C LYS A 4 0.63 8.45 -6.36
N ILE A 5 0.66 7.51 -5.43
CA ILE A 5 -0.39 6.51 -5.29
C ILE A 5 -1.44 7.01 -4.29
N PHE A 6 -2.72 6.83 -4.63
CA PHE A 6 -3.84 7.23 -3.78
C PHE A 6 -4.38 6.04 -2.99
N ASP A 7 -5.15 6.32 -1.94
CA ASP A 7 -5.68 5.27 -1.06
C ASP A 7 -6.49 4.21 -1.82
N SER A 8 -7.31 4.63 -2.78
CA SER A 8 -8.08 3.68 -3.60
C SER A 8 -7.17 2.76 -4.40
N GLU A 9 -6.05 3.30 -4.88
CA GLU A 9 -5.08 2.54 -5.65
C GLU A 9 -4.31 1.56 -4.77
N ILE A 10 -3.98 1.97 -3.55
CA ILE A 10 -3.32 1.08 -2.59
C ILE A 10 -4.21 -0.12 -2.27
N LYS A 11 -5.52 0.09 -2.14
CA LYS A 11 -6.47 -1.01 -1.90
C LYS A 11 -6.42 -2.07 -3.00
N VAL A 12 -6.33 -1.65 -4.26
CA VAL A 12 -6.17 -2.58 -5.38
C VAL A 12 -4.80 -3.24 -5.36
N MET A 13 -3.75 -2.47 -5.09
CA MET A 13 -2.40 -3.02 -5.01
C MET A 13 -2.29 -4.11 -3.94
N GLU A 14 -2.97 -3.95 -2.80
CA GLU A 14 -2.97 -4.99 -1.75
C GLU A 14 -3.52 -6.30 -2.29
N ILE A 15 -4.58 -6.25 -3.11
CA ILE A 15 -5.13 -7.44 -3.73
C ILE A 15 -4.13 -8.06 -4.72
N VAL A 16 -3.49 -7.22 -5.52
CA VAL A 16 -2.49 -7.68 -6.49
C VAL A 16 -1.32 -8.34 -5.78
N TRP A 17 -0.75 -7.71 -4.76
CA TRP A 17 0.40 -8.26 -4.05
C TRP A 17 0.10 -9.60 -3.38
N GLU A 18 -1.12 -9.79 -2.90
CA GLU A 18 -1.50 -11.05 -2.25
C GLU A 18 -1.79 -12.20 -3.22
N SER A 19 -2.21 -11.87 -4.43
CA SER A 19 -2.78 -12.86 -5.35
C SER A 19 -2.06 -12.96 -6.70
N GLU A 20 -1.07 -12.11 -6.97
CA GLU A 20 -0.45 -12.04 -8.29
C GLU A 20 0.25 -13.34 -8.71
N PRO A 21 0.18 -13.70 -9.99
CA PRO A 21 -0.53 -13.00 -11.06
C PRO A 21 -2.04 -13.21 -10.93
N VAL A 22 -2.81 -12.15 -11.15
CA VAL A 22 -4.25 -12.17 -10.91
C VAL A 22 -4.99 -11.41 -12.00
N SER A 23 -6.09 -11.97 -12.50
CA SER A 23 -6.87 -11.31 -13.55
C SER A 23 -7.63 -10.10 -12.99
N ALA A 24 -7.88 -9.11 -13.86
CA ALA A 24 -8.68 -7.95 -13.47
C ALA A 24 -10.08 -8.38 -12.99
N LYS A 25 -10.63 -9.43 -13.59
CA LYS A 25 -11.91 -9.99 -13.17
C LYS A 25 -11.86 -10.46 -11.73
N ASP A 26 -10.82 -11.22 -11.37
CA ASP A 26 -10.67 -11.73 -10.00
C ASP A 26 -10.40 -10.61 -9.01
N ILE A 27 -9.63 -9.59 -9.41
CA ILE A 27 -9.44 -8.39 -8.59
C ILE A 27 -10.80 -7.75 -8.31
N SER A 28 -11.66 -7.63 -9.32
CA SER A 28 -12.99 -7.01 -9.14
C SER A 28 -13.88 -7.80 -8.21
N ILE A 29 -13.78 -9.14 -8.24
CA ILE A 29 -14.55 -10.01 -7.33
C ILE A 29 -14.10 -9.77 -5.89
N VAL A 30 -12.80 -9.76 -5.64
CA VAL A 30 -12.26 -9.51 -4.30
C VAL A 30 -12.62 -8.11 -3.81
N ALA A 31 -12.50 -7.10 -4.68
CA ALA A 31 -12.82 -5.73 -4.34
C ALA A 31 -14.30 -5.57 -3.99
N ALA A 32 -15.18 -6.25 -4.70
CA ALA A 32 -16.62 -6.24 -4.38
C ALA A 32 -16.88 -6.79 -2.98
N GLN A 33 -16.20 -7.87 -2.61
CA GLN A 33 -16.37 -8.52 -1.31
C GLN A 33 -15.74 -7.74 -0.17
N LYS A 34 -14.51 -7.23 -0.37
CA LYS A 34 -13.74 -6.60 0.72
C LYS A 34 -13.96 -5.09 0.85
N ILE A 35 -14.25 -4.42 -0.25
CA ILE A 35 -14.32 -2.96 -0.28
C ILE A 35 -15.73 -2.48 -0.64
N GLY A 36 -16.54 -3.32 -1.28
CA GLY A 36 -17.88 -2.96 -1.73
C GLY A 36 -17.90 -2.20 -3.05
N TRP A 37 -16.84 -2.27 -3.83
CA TRP A 37 -16.76 -1.59 -5.12
C TRP A 37 -17.47 -2.37 -6.21
N ASN A 38 -18.11 -1.64 -7.14
CA ASN A 38 -18.61 -2.26 -8.33
C ASN A 38 -17.47 -2.52 -9.32
N LYS A 39 -17.75 -3.33 -10.32
CA LYS A 39 -16.77 -3.74 -11.31
C LYS A 39 -16.14 -2.56 -12.05
N ASN A 40 -16.95 -1.57 -12.43
CA ASN A 40 -16.46 -0.42 -13.19
C ASN A 40 -15.48 0.42 -12.37
N THR A 41 -15.75 0.63 -11.10
CA THR A 41 -14.86 1.34 -10.20
C THR A 41 -13.51 0.65 -10.13
N THR A 42 -13.53 -0.67 -9.94
CA THR A 42 -12.31 -1.46 -9.84
C THR A 42 -11.48 -1.37 -11.13
N TYR A 43 -12.12 -1.56 -12.26
CA TYR A 43 -11.42 -1.50 -13.56
C TYR A 43 -10.82 -0.13 -13.84
N THR A 44 -11.51 0.93 -13.43
CA THR A 44 -10.98 2.30 -13.56
C THR A 44 -9.71 2.47 -12.75
N VAL A 45 -9.69 1.96 -11.52
CA VAL A 45 -8.50 2.04 -10.66
C VAL A 45 -7.36 1.19 -11.22
N ILE A 46 -7.64 -0.02 -11.70
CA ILE A 46 -6.62 -0.88 -12.33
C ILE A 46 -5.98 -0.16 -13.52
N LYS A 47 -6.79 0.48 -14.35
CA LYS A 47 -6.28 1.21 -15.50
C LYS A 47 -5.35 2.35 -15.11
N LYS A 48 -5.72 3.09 -14.06
CA LYS A 48 -4.86 4.16 -13.53
C LYS A 48 -3.54 3.63 -13.03
N LEU A 49 -3.56 2.50 -12.33
CA LEU A 49 -2.33 1.86 -11.84
C LEU A 49 -1.44 1.40 -12.98
N GLU A 50 -2.04 0.88 -14.04
CA GLU A 50 -1.30 0.49 -15.24
C GLU A 50 -0.65 1.72 -15.89
N GLU A 51 -1.40 2.81 -16.04
CA GLU A 51 -0.90 4.05 -16.63
C GLU A 51 0.25 4.66 -15.81
N LYS A 52 0.18 4.56 -14.49
CA LYS A 52 1.22 5.07 -13.59
C LYS A 52 2.44 4.15 -13.49
N GLY A 53 2.37 2.95 -14.05
CA GLY A 53 3.48 2.01 -14.01
C GLY A 53 3.59 1.19 -12.73
N TYR A 54 2.52 1.08 -11.95
CA TYR A 54 2.52 0.25 -10.74
C TYR A 54 2.22 -1.22 -11.03
N ILE A 55 1.46 -1.48 -12.10
CA ILE A 55 1.16 -2.85 -12.53
C ILE A 55 1.39 -2.96 -14.02
N LYS A 56 1.64 -4.18 -14.48
CA LYS A 56 1.58 -4.50 -15.90
C LYS A 56 0.44 -5.47 -16.13
N ARG A 57 -0.15 -5.37 -17.31
CA ARG A 57 -1.22 -6.24 -17.75
C ARG A 57 -0.73 -7.11 -18.90
N GLU A 58 -1.06 -8.38 -18.85
CA GLU A 58 -0.77 -9.30 -19.95
C GLU A 58 -2.05 -9.97 -20.42
N ASP A 59 -2.20 -10.04 -21.73
CA ASP A 59 -3.29 -10.77 -22.36
C ASP A 59 -2.77 -12.15 -22.83
N PRO A 60 -3.62 -13.16 -22.93
CA PRO A 60 -5.07 -13.12 -22.71
C PRO A 60 -5.44 -13.12 -21.24
N GLY A 61 -6.65 -12.65 -20.95
CA GLY A 61 -7.22 -12.72 -19.61
C GLY A 61 -6.98 -11.51 -18.73
N PHE A 62 -6.34 -10.46 -19.25
CA PHE A 62 -6.10 -9.23 -18.49
C PHE A 62 -5.45 -9.55 -17.14
N VAL A 63 -4.32 -10.27 -17.20
CA VAL A 63 -3.61 -10.71 -16.00
C VAL A 63 -2.67 -9.62 -15.51
N CYS A 64 -2.81 -9.28 -14.24
CA CYS A 64 -2.06 -8.19 -13.60
C CYS A 64 -0.96 -8.72 -12.70
N THR A 65 0.21 -8.08 -12.80
CA THR A 65 1.33 -8.31 -11.89
C THR A 65 1.89 -6.96 -11.46
N SER A 66 2.42 -6.90 -10.24
CA SER A 66 2.99 -5.66 -9.72
C SER A 66 4.35 -5.37 -10.34
N LEU A 67 4.62 -4.08 -10.56
CA LEU A 67 5.94 -3.60 -11.00
C LEU A 67 6.71 -2.95 -9.84
N VAL A 68 6.07 -2.81 -8.69
CA VAL A 68 6.67 -2.26 -7.48
C VAL A 68 6.31 -3.17 -6.30
N SER A 69 7.22 -3.32 -5.35
CA SER A 69 6.95 -4.14 -4.17
C SER A 69 6.11 -3.38 -3.14
N ARG A 70 5.38 -4.13 -2.31
CA ARG A 70 4.65 -3.57 -1.17
C ARG A 70 5.59 -2.78 -0.26
N ASP A 71 6.76 -3.34 0.01
CA ASP A 71 7.74 -2.71 0.88
C ASP A 71 8.23 -1.38 0.34
N ALA A 72 8.51 -1.31 -0.97
CA ALA A 72 8.94 -0.08 -1.61
C ALA A 72 7.87 1.01 -1.52
N VAL A 73 6.60 0.66 -1.72
CA VAL A 73 5.49 1.61 -1.60
C VAL A 73 5.36 2.09 -0.16
N ARG A 74 5.42 1.17 0.81
CA ARG A 74 5.34 1.52 2.23
C ARG A 74 6.44 2.49 2.64
N LYS A 75 7.66 2.22 2.23
CA LYS A 75 8.80 3.09 2.55
C LYS A 75 8.63 4.48 1.95
N ASN A 76 8.22 4.54 0.70
CA ASN A 76 8.03 5.82 0.01
C ASN A 76 6.89 6.63 0.63
N GLU A 77 5.77 5.98 0.97
CA GLU A 77 4.63 6.64 1.58
C GLU A 77 4.95 7.12 3.00
N THR A 78 5.71 6.33 3.75
CA THR A 78 6.16 6.71 5.08
C THR A 78 7.06 7.94 5.02
N LYS A 79 8.00 7.96 4.08
CA LYS A 79 8.89 9.11 3.88
C LYS A 79 8.11 10.38 3.56
N GLY A 80 7.12 10.27 2.66
CA GLY A 80 6.27 11.40 2.30
C GLY A 80 5.46 11.92 3.49
N LEU A 81 4.93 11.02 4.31
CA LEU A 81 4.18 11.38 5.51
C LEU A 81 5.06 12.14 6.51
N VAL A 82 6.27 11.66 6.74
CA VAL A 82 7.24 12.31 7.64
C VAL A 82 7.55 13.72 7.15
N GLU A 83 7.75 13.88 5.83
CA GLU A 83 8.03 15.20 5.27
C GLU A 83 6.84 16.15 5.36
N ARG A 84 5.63 15.67 5.03
CA ARG A 84 4.43 16.51 5.03
C ARG A 84 3.95 16.92 6.41
N LEU A 85 3.96 15.98 7.35
CA LEU A 85 3.33 16.19 8.67
C LEU A 85 4.34 16.49 9.77
N PHE A 86 5.58 16.06 9.61
CA PHE A 86 6.59 16.17 10.67
C PHE A 86 7.85 16.93 10.24
N GLY A 87 7.77 17.64 9.12
CA GLY A 87 8.89 18.46 8.64
C GLY A 87 10.17 17.67 8.42
N GLY A 88 10.06 16.39 8.09
CA GLY A 88 11.21 15.51 7.88
C GLY A 88 11.74 14.84 9.15
N SER A 89 11.12 15.08 10.30
CA SER A 89 11.58 14.52 11.57
C SER A 89 10.99 13.14 11.84
N LYS A 90 11.80 12.11 11.66
CA LYS A 90 11.42 10.73 12.00
C LYS A 90 11.17 10.57 13.49
N LYS A 91 11.95 11.30 14.30
CA LYS A 91 11.79 11.29 15.76
C LYS A 91 10.42 11.83 16.16
N ALA A 92 9.93 12.88 15.48
CA ALA A 92 8.60 13.43 15.74
C ALA A 92 7.51 12.43 15.40
N LEU A 93 7.67 11.66 14.32
CA LEU A 93 6.74 10.58 13.99
C LEU A 93 6.72 9.53 15.10
N PHE A 94 7.89 9.07 15.54
CA PHE A 94 7.96 8.08 16.63
C PHE A 94 7.33 8.60 17.90
N SER A 95 7.57 9.87 18.23
CA SER A 95 6.95 10.49 19.41
C SER A 95 5.42 10.44 19.33
N ALA A 96 4.87 10.79 18.17
CA ALA A 96 3.42 10.73 17.96
C ALA A 96 2.87 9.32 18.12
N LEU A 97 3.59 8.32 17.59
CA LEU A 97 3.18 6.92 17.72
C LEU A 97 3.21 6.43 19.16
N LEU A 98 4.21 6.87 19.94
CA LEU A 98 4.36 6.47 21.34
C LEU A 98 3.29 7.09 22.25
N GLU A 99 2.67 8.18 21.82
CA GLU A 99 1.57 8.80 22.55
C GLU A 99 0.24 8.07 22.32
N ASP A 100 0.19 7.14 21.38
CA ASP A 100 -1.01 6.37 21.07
C ASP A 100 -1.33 5.42 22.22
N GLU A 101 -2.50 5.58 22.81
CA GLU A 101 -2.96 4.75 23.94
C GLU A 101 -3.17 3.29 23.56
N GLU A 102 -3.28 2.98 22.27
CA GLU A 102 -3.46 1.61 21.80
C GLU A 102 -2.17 0.81 21.77
N LEU A 103 -1.01 1.45 21.92
CA LEU A 103 0.26 0.75 21.99
C LEU A 103 0.38 0.06 23.34
N THR A 104 0.52 -1.26 23.31
CA THR A 104 0.69 -2.07 24.51
C THR A 104 2.14 -2.06 24.98
N GLY A 105 2.39 -2.51 26.22
CA GLY A 105 3.74 -2.70 26.72
C GLY A 105 4.53 -3.68 25.87
N ASP A 106 3.87 -4.73 25.36
CA ASP A 106 4.50 -5.71 24.47
C ASP A 106 4.93 -5.08 23.15
N ASP A 107 4.09 -4.21 22.57
CA ASP A 107 4.42 -3.49 21.35
C ASP A 107 5.67 -2.62 21.54
N ILE A 108 5.74 -1.91 22.66
CA ILE A 108 6.86 -1.03 22.99
C ILE A 108 8.14 -1.84 23.16
N GLU A 109 8.07 -2.99 23.84
CA GLU A 109 9.20 -3.90 24.02
C GLU A 109 9.72 -4.41 22.68
N GLU A 110 8.81 -4.79 21.78
CA GLU A 110 9.18 -5.27 20.47
C GLU A 110 9.84 -4.17 19.62
N LEU A 111 9.29 -2.97 19.67
CA LEU A 111 9.88 -1.82 18.97
C LEU A 111 11.29 -1.51 19.51
N ARG A 112 11.46 -1.59 20.83
CA ARG A 112 12.77 -1.37 21.44
C ARG A 112 13.79 -2.38 20.93
N ARG A 113 13.39 -3.66 20.84
CA ARG A 113 14.26 -4.71 20.30
C ARG A 113 14.67 -4.42 18.84
N MET A 114 13.73 -3.92 18.04
CA MET A 114 14.02 -3.56 16.65
C MET A 114 15.06 -2.46 16.56
N ILE A 115 14.95 -1.45 17.41
CA ILE A 115 15.89 -0.32 17.45
C ILE A 115 17.26 -0.79 17.88
N ASP A 116 17.33 -1.65 18.91
CA ASP A 116 18.59 -2.13 19.46
C ASP A 116 19.37 -3.03 18.50
N LYS A 117 18.70 -3.61 17.52
CA LYS A 117 19.33 -4.47 16.51
C LYS A 117 20.01 -3.69 15.38
N ARG A 118 19.84 -2.40 15.31
CA ARG A 118 20.43 -1.56 14.26
C ARG A 118 21.89 -1.17 14.57
#